data_9940ad3a54e3255ea6e2f730180bd60a
#
_entry.id   9940ad3a54e3255ea6e2f730180bd60a
#
_cell.length_a   1.000
_cell.length_b   1.000
_cell.length_c   1.000
_cell.angle_alpha   90.00
_cell.angle_beta   90.00
_cell.angle_gamma   90.00
#
_symmetry.space_group_name_H-M   'P 1'
#
loop_
_entity.id
_entity.type
_entity.pdbx_description
1 polymer ?
#
loop_
_entity_poly.entity_id
_entity_poly.type
_entity_poly.pdbx_seq_one_letter_code
_entity_poly.pdbx_strand_id
1 'polypeptide(L)'
;PSSANVTPSASFFVVGQTERGPSDEAVLVTSIADFEEKFGNYVSYGYVHPQVQTYFEEGGAQVYVSRVVGASATVGTLDIDNTAAGTAMTLTAVGAGDWSENLKAQIVSAGAGFAVRLFLEESGVDTLVYNSGECASATVAVNKINTSPLASSYCTAAVGTGTPATMGAAEAFSAGDDDRAAIVTANYVDALDLFLDTFGSGAVAIPGQNGSTIWDAMIDHCNTNHRIALCGFAEAETSANAITEVAAYADAANSEHAAFFYPWVQIERAQNVLMYISPEGYVAAKRAAAQNSVGPWQPYAGLRSEASFVLGLKTAISKAVGDDLDEGRVNALRVINGRVRIYGARSASNDEVNFRYITAQEMLNYVVVEAQAQLEDLVFSTIDGRQTLFSNVKSRLTNLLDPIRVAGGLYEAFDNTGRRIDYGYSVVVNEAINPVSQLAGGLIRAKIGIRVSSVGDQIEVAVTKSNLTASVV
;
A
#
# COMPACT_ATOMS: atom_id res chain seq x y z
N PRO A 1 -26.53 -0.62 16.57
CA PRO A 1 -25.09 -0.56 16.72
C PRO A 1 -24.49 -0.47 15.32
N SER A 2 -24.04 0.74 14.93
CA SER A 2 -23.27 0.89 13.71
C SER A 2 -21.97 0.12 13.93
N SER A 3 -21.68 -0.85 13.08
CA SER A 3 -20.33 -1.40 12.99
C SER A 3 -19.41 -0.23 12.67
N ALA A 4 -18.46 0.08 13.58
CA ALA A 4 -17.43 1.02 13.27
C ALA A 4 -16.74 0.53 11.98
N ASN A 5 -16.61 1.40 10.99
CA ASN A 5 -15.82 1.11 9.80
C ASN A 5 -14.36 0.99 10.26
N VAL A 6 -13.90 -0.24 10.43
CA VAL A 6 -12.49 -0.53 10.75
C VAL A 6 -11.69 -0.24 9.48
N THR A 7 -10.78 0.71 9.57
CA THR A 7 -9.93 1.06 8.42
C THR A 7 -8.88 -0.05 8.24
N PRO A 8 -8.78 -0.69 7.07
CA PRO A 8 -7.88 -1.82 6.89
C PRO A 8 -6.41 -1.42 7.12
N SER A 9 -5.72 -2.09 8.04
CA SER A 9 -4.27 -1.92 8.27
C SER A 9 -3.39 -2.72 7.30
N ALA A 10 -4.01 -3.60 6.51
CA ALA A 10 -3.35 -4.53 5.60
C ALA A 10 -3.18 -3.99 4.18
N SER A 11 -3.43 -2.70 3.94
CA SER A 11 -3.28 -2.07 2.63
C SER A 11 -1.82 -2.01 2.19
N PHE A 12 -1.61 -2.11 0.88
CA PHE A 12 -0.33 -1.83 0.23
C PHE A 12 -0.45 -0.55 -0.59
N PHE A 13 0.52 0.34 -0.47
CA PHE A 13 0.62 1.62 -1.17
C PHE A 13 1.85 1.58 -2.06
N VAL A 14 1.67 1.63 -3.37
CA VAL A 14 2.77 1.51 -4.32
C VAL A 14 2.83 2.71 -5.25
N VAL A 15 4.02 3.30 -5.37
CA VAL A 15 4.31 4.43 -6.25
C VAL A 15 5.18 3.97 -7.40
N GLY A 16 4.89 4.40 -8.61
CA GLY A 16 5.79 4.21 -9.74
C GLY A 16 5.14 4.40 -11.10
N GLN A 17 5.89 4.03 -12.14
CA GLN A 17 5.48 4.17 -13.53
C GLN A 17 4.58 3.02 -13.96
N THR A 18 3.53 3.34 -14.69
CA THR A 18 2.58 2.39 -15.30
C THR A 18 2.30 2.78 -16.75
N GLU A 19 1.70 1.90 -17.52
CA GLU A 19 1.38 2.15 -18.94
C GLU A 19 0.42 3.33 -19.11
N ARG A 20 -0.64 3.36 -18.32
CA ARG A 20 -1.70 4.37 -18.32
C ARG A 20 -2.26 4.63 -16.92
N GLY A 21 -3.33 5.39 -16.82
CA GLY A 21 -4.07 5.67 -15.59
C GLY A 21 -3.83 7.08 -15.04
N PRO A 22 -4.62 7.50 -14.06
CA PRO A 22 -4.49 8.83 -13.47
C PRO A 22 -3.16 9.01 -12.75
N SER A 23 -2.66 10.23 -12.75
CA SER A 23 -1.42 10.64 -12.07
C SER A 23 -1.63 11.75 -11.05
N ASP A 24 -2.86 12.20 -10.87
CA ASP A 24 -3.30 13.25 -9.94
C ASP A 24 -4.07 12.71 -8.73
N GLU A 25 -4.33 11.41 -8.71
CA GLU A 25 -4.97 10.73 -7.58
C GLU A 25 -4.41 9.31 -7.40
N ALA A 26 -4.48 8.81 -6.18
CA ALA A 26 -4.16 7.41 -5.89
C ALA A 26 -5.42 6.55 -6.03
N VAL A 27 -5.31 5.46 -6.76
CA VAL A 27 -6.44 4.59 -7.11
C VAL A 27 -6.38 3.26 -6.38
N LEU A 28 -7.49 2.87 -5.77
CA LEU A 28 -7.65 1.54 -5.16
C LEU A 28 -7.81 0.47 -6.25
N VAL A 29 -7.04 -0.60 -6.08
CA VAL A 29 -7.02 -1.80 -6.92
C VAL A 29 -7.23 -3.03 -6.05
N THR A 30 -8.11 -3.94 -6.48
CA THR A 30 -8.52 -5.12 -5.70
C THR A 30 -8.16 -6.46 -6.33
N SER A 31 -7.61 -6.44 -7.54
CA SER A 31 -7.09 -7.61 -8.26
C SER A 31 -6.09 -7.18 -9.34
N ILE A 32 -5.32 -8.14 -9.87
CA ILE A 32 -4.44 -7.84 -11.01
C ILE A 32 -5.24 -7.43 -12.25
N ALA A 33 -6.40 -8.02 -12.51
CA ALA A 33 -7.26 -7.65 -13.62
C ALA A 33 -7.83 -6.22 -13.46
N ASP A 34 -8.20 -5.81 -12.24
CA ASP A 34 -8.61 -4.44 -11.92
C ASP A 34 -7.45 -3.45 -12.11
N PHE A 35 -6.20 -3.87 -11.78
CA PHE A 35 -5.01 -3.08 -12.09
C PHE A 35 -4.80 -2.90 -13.59
N GLU A 36 -4.85 -3.97 -14.35
CA GLU A 36 -4.65 -3.96 -15.80
C GLU A 36 -5.73 -3.13 -16.54
N GLU A 37 -6.96 -3.15 -16.04
CA GLU A 37 -8.05 -2.30 -16.55
C GLU A 37 -7.74 -0.81 -16.34
N LYS A 38 -7.23 -0.41 -15.17
CA LYS A 38 -7.01 0.99 -14.78
C LYS A 38 -5.65 1.52 -15.21
N PHE A 39 -4.59 0.72 -15.08
CA PHE A 39 -3.20 1.14 -15.22
C PHE A 39 -2.46 0.49 -16.40
N GLY A 40 -3.13 -0.41 -17.12
CA GLY A 40 -2.57 -1.12 -18.26
C GLY A 40 -1.70 -2.32 -17.88
N ASN A 41 -1.03 -2.83 -18.91
CA ASN A 41 -0.23 -4.03 -18.82
C ASN A 41 1.19 -3.75 -18.33
N TYR A 42 2.01 -4.79 -18.32
CA TYR A 42 3.42 -4.68 -17.97
C TYR A 42 4.17 -3.75 -18.93
N VAL A 43 4.98 -2.87 -18.34
CA VAL A 43 5.93 -2.01 -19.04
C VAL A 43 7.37 -2.29 -18.58
N SER A 44 8.33 -2.26 -19.51
CA SER A 44 9.73 -2.61 -19.18
C SER A 44 10.46 -1.54 -18.38
N TYR A 45 9.90 -0.35 -18.29
CA TYR A 45 10.45 0.81 -17.58
C TYR A 45 9.87 1.01 -16.17
N GLY A 46 8.91 0.17 -15.74
CA GLY A 46 8.23 0.28 -14.45
C GLY A 46 8.14 -1.05 -13.71
N TYR A 47 8.18 -0.98 -12.39
CA TYR A 47 8.07 -2.17 -11.54
C TYR A 47 6.68 -2.33 -10.89
N VAL A 48 5.75 -1.38 -11.06
CA VAL A 48 4.45 -1.43 -10.35
C VAL A 48 3.64 -2.66 -10.72
N HIS A 49 3.47 -2.96 -12.03
CA HIS A 49 2.73 -4.13 -12.48
C HIS A 49 3.23 -5.44 -11.86
N PRO A 50 4.52 -5.83 -11.97
CA PRO A 50 5.00 -7.07 -11.37
C PRO A 50 4.96 -7.08 -9.84
N GLN A 51 5.03 -5.93 -9.19
CA GLN A 51 4.86 -5.83 -7.73
C GLN A 51 3.41 -6.08 -7.31
N VAL A 52 2.45 -5.46 -8.01
CA VAL A 52 1.01 -5.65 -7.76
C VAL A 52 0.60 -7.10 -8.08
N GLN A 53 1.09 -7.67 -9.19
CA GLN A 53 0.91 -9.08 -9.51
C GLN A 53 1.41 -9.98 -8.39
N THR A 54 2.66 -9.78 -7.95
CA THR A 54 3.26 -10.56 -6.86
C THR A 54 2.46 -10.40 -5.56
N TYR A 55 2.01 -9.19 -5.25
CA TYR A 55 1.22 -8.95 -4.06
C TYR A 55 -0.10 -9.76 -4.04
N PHE A 56 -0.86 -9.75 -5.14
CA PHE A 56 -2.11 -10.52 -5.21
C PHE A 56 -1.86 -12.04 -5.26
N GLU A 57 -0.89 -12.51 -6.01
CA GLU A 57 -0.54 -13.94 -6.11
C GLU A 57 0.00 -14.51 -4.78
N GLU A 58 0.60 -13.68 -3.94
CA GLU A 58 1.06 -14.05 -2.59
C GLU A 58 0.01 -13.85 -1.50
N GLY A 59 -1.24 -13.48 -1.88
CA GLY A 59 -2.41 -13.43 -1.00
C GLY A 59 -2.74 -12.06 -0.43
N GLY A 60 -2.25 -10.99 -1.03
CA GLY A 60 -2.69 -9.62 -0.76
C GLY A 60 -4.12 -9.37 -1.23
N ALA A 61 -4.79 -8.35 -0.66
CA ALA A 61 -6.21 -8.10 -0.92
C ALA A 61 -6.51 -6.76 -1.58
N GLN A 62 -5.73 -5.72 -1.29
CA GLN A 62 -5.96 -4.37 -1.81
C GLN A 62 -4.66 -3.57 -1.92
N VAL A 63 -4.55 -2.80 -2.99
CA VAL A 63 -3.40 -1.93 -3.29
C VAL A 63 -3.91 -0.54 -3.66
N TYR A 64 -3.30 0.50 -3.10
CA TYR A 64 -3.42 1.85 -3.62
C TYR A 64 -2.24 2.13 -4.53
N VAL A 65 -2.51 2.54 -5.75
CA VAL A 65 -1.49 2.83 -6.77
C VAL A 65 -1.45 4.31 -7.01
N SER A 66 -0.27 4.90 -6.92
CA SER A 66 0.03 6.27 -7.32
C SER A 66 0.99 6.25 -8.51
N ARG A 67 0.50 6.77 -9.65
CA ARG A 67 1.26 6.78 -10.90
C ARG A 67 2.21 7.97 -10.98
N VAL A 68 3.43 7.72 -11.44
CA VAL A 68 4.44 8.75 -11.67
C VAL A 68 4.55 9.06 -13.16
N VAL A 69 4.52 10.35 -13.49
CA VAL A 69 4.79 10.90 -14.83
C VAL A 69 5.73 12.10 -14.72
N GLY A 70 6.30 12.52 -15.84
CA GLY A 70 7.14 13.72 -15.88
C GLY A 70 6.34 15.02 -15.77
N ALA A 71 7.02 16.12 -15.48
CA ALA A 71 6.38 17.41 -15.20
C ALA A 71 5.70 18.03 -16.44
N SER A 72 6.06 17.64 -17.66
CA SER A 72 5.47 18.10 -18.91
C SER A 72 4.55 17.07 -19.57
N ALA A 73 4.11 16.07 -18.79
CA ALA A 73 3.24 15.03 -19.29
C ALA A 73 1.91 15.58 -19.86
N THR A 74 1.45 15.02 -20.97
CA THR A 74 0.25 15.45 -21.69
C THR A 74 -0.72 14.30 -21.92
N VAL A 75 -2.01 14.61 -21.95
CA VAL A 75 -3.08 13.65 -22.23
C VAL A 75 -3.50 13.72 -23.69
N GLY A 76 -3.88 12.59 -24.27
CA GLY A 76 -4.48 12.55 -25.59
C GLY A 76 -5.96 12.97 -25.58
N THR A 77 -6.42 13.59 -26.64
CA THR A 77 -7.81 14.01 -26.84
C THR A 77 -8.34 13.60 -28.19
N LEU A 78 -9.66 13.48 -28.29
CA LEU A 78 -10.36 13.29 -29.54
C LEU A 78 -11.61 14.18 -29.59
N ASP A 79 -11.65 15.10 -30.52
CA ASP A 79 -12.84 15.92 -30.80
C ASP A 79 -13.78 15.16 -31.74
N ILE A 80 -15.01 14.97 -31.30
CA ILE A 80 -16.09 14.37 -32.12
C ILE A 80 -16.84 15.48 -32.80
N ASP A 81 -16.77 15.51 -34.10
CA ASP A 81 -17.47 16.51 -34.92
C ASP A 81 -18.99 16.41 -34.80
N ASN A 82 -19.66 17.54 -34.93
CA ASN A 82 -21.11 17.60 -35.08
C ASN A 82 -21.53 17.61 -36.58
N THR A 83 -22.80 17.42 -36.80
CA THR A 83 -23.39 17.42 -38.16
C THR A 83 -23.37 18.78 -38.87
N ALA A 84 -22.91 19.85 -38.20
CA ALA A 84 -22.98 21.24 -38.68
C ALA A 84 -21.62 21.99 -38.64
N ALA A 85 -20.51 21.29 -38.69
CA ALA A 85 -19.16 21.84 -38.67
C ALA A 85 -18.81 22.53 -37.32
N GLY A 86 -18.59 21.73 -36.28
CA GLY A 86 -18.13 22.10 -34.93
C GLY A 86 -17.97 20.86 -34.04
N THR A 87 -17.47 20.99 -32.86
CA THR A 87 -17.27 19.88 -31.97
C THR A 87 -18.54 19.59 -31.16
N ALA A 88 -19.07 18.37 -31.23
CA ALA A 88 -20.21 17.88 -30.48
C ALA A 88 -19.84 17.44 -29.07
N MET A 89 -18.70 16.83 -28.93
CA MET A 89 -18.10 16.44 -27.64
C MET A 89 -16.59 16.28 -27.79
N THR A 90 -15.85 16.52 -26.73
CA THR A 90 -14.41 16.22 -26.63
C THR A 90 -14.23 15.06 -25.68
N LEU A 91 -13.52 14.02 -26.10
CA LEU A 91 -13.07 12.90 -25.28
C LEU A 91 -11.63 13.16 -24.86
N THR A 92 -11.32 12.95 -23.59
CA THR A 92 -9.97 13.13 -23.02
C THR A 92 -9.54 11.83 -22.37
N ALA A 93 -8.39 11.30 -22.75
CA ALA A 93 -7.84 10.07 -22.19
C ALA A 93 -7.56 10.22 -20.68
N VAL A 94 -7.75 9.16 -19.90
CA VAL A 94 -7.47 9.16 -18.45
C VAL A 94 -5.98 8.97 -18.23
N GLY A 95 -5.31 10.06 -17.85
CA GLY A 95 -3.87 10.11 -17.61
C GLY A 95 -3.04 10.29 -18.88
N ALA A 96 -1.87 10.84 -18.68
CA ALA A 96 -0.91 11.14 -19.72
C ALA A 96 -0.26 9.86 -20.31
N GLY A 97 0.31 9.97 -21.49
CA GLY A 97 1.13 8.92 -22.09
C GLY A 97 0.76 8.54 -23.52
N ASP A 98 1.70 7.95 -24.21
CA ASP A 98 1.59 7.50 -25.61
C ASP A 98 0.46 6.47 -25.82
N TRP A 99 0.04 5.77 -24.76
CA TRP A 99 -1.04 4.78 -24.83
C TRP A 99 -2.35 5.34 -25.41
N SER A 100 -2.56 6.65 -25.30
CA SER A 100 -3.77 7.31 -25.80
C SER A 100 -3.93 7.20 -27.31
N GLU A 101 -2.86 7.05 -28.10
CA GLU A 101 -2.93 6.77 -29.54
C GLU A 101 -3.62 5.43 -29.86
N ASN A 102 -3.56 4.49 -28.91
CA ASN A 102 -4.20 3.17 -29.05
C ASN A 102 -5.67 3.20 -28.60
N LEU A 103 -6.12 4.30 -27.97
CA LEU A 103 -7.53 4.50 -27.64
C LEU A 103 -8.24 5.11 -28.83
N LYS A 104 -9.35 4.49 -29.25
CA LYS A 104 -10.15 4.94 -30.40
C LYS A 104 -11.60 5.09 -30.01
N ALA A 105 -12.30 6.02 -30.65
CA ALA A 105 -13.74 6.16 -30.54
C ALA A 105 -14.45 6.09 -31.86
N GLN A 106 -15.68 5.60 -31.86
CA GLN A 106 -16.56 5.57 -33.03
C GLN A 106 -17.98 5.98 -32.62
N ILE A 107 -18.58 6.85 -33.41
CA ILE A 107 -20.00 7.19 -33.32
C ILE A 107 -20.77 6.40 -34.34
N VAL A 108 -21.73 5.59 -33.89
CA VAL A 108 -22.57 4.78 -34.78
C VAL A 108 -24.04 5.12 -34.57
N SER A 109 -24.87 4.96 -35.59
CA SER A 109 -26.33 5.06 -35.46
C SER A 109 -26.85 4.00 -34.52
N ALA A 110 -27.73 4.37 -33.61
CA ALA A 110 -28.37 3.46 -32.66
C ALA A 110 -29.80 3.91 -32.34
N GLY A 111 -30.80 3.13 -32.80
CA GLY A 111 -32.21 3.47 -32.65
C GLY A 111 -32.55 4.82 -33.30
N ALA A 112 -33.16 5.73 -32.53
CA ALA A 112 -33.48 7.10 -32.95
C ALA A 112 -32.34 8.10 -32.68
N GLY A 113 -31.21 7.62 -32.14
CA GLY A 113 -30.03 8.42 -31.76
C GLY A 113 -28.73 7.79 -32.25
N PHE A 114 -27.72 7.86 -31.43
CA PHE A 114 -26.39 7.34 -31.73
C PHE A 114 -25.84 6.58 -30.50
N ALA A 115 -24.76 5.82 -30.71
CA ALA A 115 -23.97 5.22 -29.64
C ALA A 115 -22.50 5.59 -29.81
N VAL A 116 -21.82 5.78 -28.67
CA VAL A 116 -20.38 5.94 -28.56
C VAL A 116 -19.77 4.59 -28.23
N ARG A 117 -18.81 4.16 -29.06
CA ARG A 117 -18.01 2.96 -28.83
C ARG A 117 -16.58 3.36 -28.61
N LEU A 118 -15.94 2.78 -27.58
CA LEU A 118 -14.52 2.93 -27.33
C LEU A 118 -13.82 1.61 -27.62
N PHE A 119 -12.68 1.70 -28.27
CA PHE A 119 -11.84 0.56 -28.58
C PHE A 119 -10.44 0.83 -28.04
N LEU A 120 -9.78 -0.22 -27.56
CA LEU A 120 -8.36 -0.21 -27.26
C LEU A 120 -7.66 -1.10 -28.29
N GLU A 121 -6.66 -0.54 -28.95
CA GLU A 121 -5.79 -1.30 -29.86
C GLU A 121 -4.69 -1.99 -29.06
N GLU A 122 -4.63 -3.31 -29.14
CA GLU A 122 -3.54 -4.10 -28.58
C GLU A 122 -2.97 -5.01 -29.68
N SER A 123 -1.67 -4.90 -29.92
CA SER A 123 -0.98 -5.69 -30.96
C SER A 123 -1.63 -5.59 -32.34
N GLY A 124 -2.14 -4.44 -32.69
CA GLY A 124 -2.78 -4.17 -34.00
C GLY A 124 -4.23 -4.67 -34.10
N VAL A 125 -4.86 -5.03 -32.99
CA VAL A 125 -6.25 -5.48 -32.94
C VAL A 125 -7.07 -4.53 -32.08
N ASP A 126 -8.13 -3.94 -32.68
CA ASP A 126 -9.08 -3.09 -31.97
C ASP A 126 -10.06 -3.93 -31.15
N THR A 127 -9.96 -3.86 -29.82
CA THR A 127 -10.88 -4.51 -28.88
C THR A 127 -11.91 -3.52 -28.38
N LEU A 128 -13.21 -3.84 -28.52
CA LEU A 128 -14.29 -3.01 -27.99
C LEU A 128 -14.26 -3.06 -26.45
N VAL A 129 -13.92 -1.94 -25.81
CA VAL A 129 -13.85 -1.82 -24.34
C VAL A 129 -15.09 -1.17 -23.73
N TYR A 130 -15.83 -0.35 -24.50
CA TYR A 130 -17.06 0.27 -24.02
C TYR A 130 -18.06 0.52 -25.15
N ASN A 131 -19.35 0.46 -24.82
CA ASN A 131 -20.46 0.85 -25.71
C ASN A 131 -21.55 1.54 -24.87
N SER A 132 -21.82 2.82 -25.15
CA SER A 132 -22.81 3.62 -24.43
C SER A 132 -24.26 3.13 -24.61
N GLY A 133 -24.52 2.30 -25.61
CA GLY A 133 -25.87 2.08 -26.12
C GLY A 133 -26.49 3.35 -26.69
N GLU A 134 -27.80 3.34 -27.01
CA GLU A 134 -28.49 4.48 -27.61
C GLU A 134 -28.42 5.73 -26.71
N CYS A 135 -28.02 6.86 -27.32
CA CYS A 135 -27.97 8.19 -26.73
C CYS A 135 -28.76 9.17 -27.59
N ALA A 136 -29.70 9.89 -26.96
CA ALA A 136 -30.55 10.86 -27.64
C ALA A 136 -29.84 12.23 -27.89
N SER A 137 -28.74 12.51 -27.16
CA SER A 137 -27.96 13.74 -27.28
C SER A 137 -26.53 13.55 -26.81
N ALA A 138 -25.62 14.48 -27.18
CA ALA A 138 -24.24 14.52 -26.67
C ALA A 138 -24.19 14.58 -25.12
N THR A 139 -25.07 15.33 -24.47
CA THR A 139 -25.16 15.40 -23.01
C THR A 139 -25.43 14.01 -22.38
N VAL A 140 -26.34 13.24 -22.98
CA VAL A 140 -26.64 11.87 -22.49
C VAL A 140 -25.42 10.97 -22.66
N ALA A 141 -24.73 11.04 -23.81
CA ALA A 141 -23.52 10.26 -24.06
C ALA A 141 -22.40 10.61 -23.08
N VAL A 142 -22.14 11.90 -22.87
CA VAL A 142 -21.13 12.40 -21.91
C VAL A 142 -21.44 11.92 -20.51
N ASN A 143 -22.69 12.04 -20.05
CA ASN A 143 -23.08 11.56 -18.72
C ASN A 143 -22.85 10.04 -18.58
N LYS A 144 -23.21 9.25 -19.60
CA LYS A 144 -22.98 7.80 -19.58
C LYS A 144 -21.50 7.43 -19.55
N ILE A 145 -20.64 8.14 -20.28
CA ILE A 145 -19.19 7.92 -20.25
C ILE A 145 -18.65 8.25 -18.86
N ASN A 146 -18.93 9.45 -18.34
CA ASN A 146 -18.36 9.93 -17.08
C ASN A 146 -18.89 9.20 -15.84
N THR A 147 -20.06 8.56 -15.93
CA THR A 147 -20.64 7.79 -14.81
C THR A 147 -20.42 6.28 -14.90
N SER A 148 -19.91 5.79 -16.04
CA SER A 148 -19.59 4.38 -16.21
C SER A 148 -18.22 4.05 -15.62
N PRO A 149 -18.11 3.15 -14.63
CA PRO A 149 -16.81 2.75 -14.11
C PRO A 149 -15.86 2.23 -15.18
N LEU A 150 -16.40 1.51 -16.17
CA LEU A 150 -15.63 0.96 -17.28
C LEU A 150 -15.14 2.04 -18.25
N ALA A 151 -16.01 2.96 -18.70
CA ALA A 151 -15.61 4.01 -19.65
C ALA A 151 -14.65 5.00 -18.99
N SER A 152 -14.89 5.36 -17.73
CA SER A 152 -14.06 6.29 -16.97
C SER A 152 -12.64 5.77 -16.66
N SER A 153 -12.40 4.48 -16.84
CA SER A 153 -11.03 3.92 -16.79
C SER A 153 -10.22 4.25 -18.05
N TYR A 154 -10.87 4.66 -19.14
CA TYR A 154 -10.20 4.98 -20.40
C TYR A 154 -10.27 6.46 -20.77
N CYS A 155 -11.43 7.09 -20.64
CA CYS A 155 -11.60 8.51 -20.98
C CYS A 155 -12.68 9.19 -20.16
N THR A 156 -12.57 10.51 -20.09
CA THR A 156 -13.65 11.42 -19.70
C THR A 156 -14.19 12.14 -20.91
N ALA A 157 -15.39 12.73 -20.82
CA ALA A 157 -16.02 13.43 -21.92
C ALA A 157 -16.54 14.80 -21.50
N ALA A 158 -16.44 15.78 -22.37
CA ALA A 158 -17.02 17.10 -22.22
C ALA A 158 -18.03 17.39 -23.35
N VAL A 159 -19.16 18.04 -23.01
CA VAL A 159 -20.19 18.40 -23.99
C VAL A 159 -19.76 19.62 -24.81
N GLY A 160 -19.83 19.50 -26.13
CA GLY A 160 -19.71 20.61 -27.07
C GLY A 160 -21.07 21.11 -27.58
N THR A 161 -21.23 21.32 -28.86
CA THR A 161 -22.46 21.85 -29.48
C THR A 161 -23.00 20.94 -30.60
N GLY A 162 -24.31 20.80 -30.69
CA GLY A 162 -24.97 20.05 -31.75
C GLY A 162 -25.02 18.53 -31.53
N THR A 163 -25.38 17.80 -32.56
CA THR A 163 -25.50 16.35 -32.56
C THR A 163 -24.25 15.74 -33.16
N PRO A 164 -23.63 14.72 -32.49
CA PRO A 164 -22.46 14.03 -33.04
C PRO A 164 -22.72 13.45 -34.42
N ALA A 165 -21.77 13.65 -35.32
CA ALA A 165 -21.78 13.02 -36.63
C ALA A 165 -21.39 11.53 -36.51
N THR A 166 -22.05 10.68 -37.33
CA THR A 166 -21.66 9.26 -37.39
C THR A 166 -20.34 9.09 -38.11
N MET A 167 -19.50 8.19 -37.61
CA MET A 167 -18.15 7.92 -38.12
C MET A 167 -18.13 6.59 -38.86
N GLY A 168 -17.51 6.56 -40.03
CA GLY A 168 -17.37 5.34 -40.84
C GLY A 168 -16.42 4.30 -40.27
N ALA A 169 -15.42 4.76 -39.52
CA ALA A 169 -14.44 3.95 -38.78
C ALA A 169 -14.20 4.54 -37.40
N ALA A 170 -13.54 3.79 -36.52
CA ALA A 170 -13.03 4.33 -35.27
C ALA A 170 -11.84 5.27 -35.55
N GLU A 171 -11.80 6.39 -34.83
CA GLU A 171 -10.73 7.38 -34.89
C GLU A 171 -9.92 7.35 -33.60
N ALA A 172 -8.59 7.47 -33.73
CA ALA A 172 -7.67 7.46 -32.60
C ALA A 172 -7.66 8.83 -31.90
N PHE A 173 -7.42 8.77 -30.56
CA PHE A 173 -7.08 9.98 -29.85
C PHE A 173 -5.73 10.53 -30.32
N SER A 174 -5.47 11.80 -30.05
CA SER A 174 -4.14 12.37 -30.28
C SER A 174 -3.14 11.69 -29.33
N ALA A 175 -1.87 11.69 -29.73
CA ALA A 175 -0.81 11.24 -28.85
C ALA A 175 -0.75 12.08 -27.58
N GLY A 176 -0.70 11.42 -26.44
CA GLY A 176 -0.22 12.00 -25.19
C GLY A 176 1.26 11.73 -25.00
N ASP A 177 1.84 12.22 -23.93
CA ASP A 177 3.22 11.95 -23.52
C ASP A 177 3.27 11.81 -21.99
N ASP A 178 3.92 10.79 -21.46
CA ASP A 178 4.15 10.66 -20.02
C ASP A 178 5.42 11.39 -19.58
N ASP A 179 6.15 12.04 -20.48
CA ASP A 179 7.40 12.79 -20.24
C ASP A 179 8.42 11.97 -19.42
N ARG A 180 8.51 10.69 -19.76
CA ARG A 180 9.25 9.66 -19.01
C ARG A 180 10.72 10.00 -18.84
N ALA A 181 11.31 10.62 -19.83
CA ALA A 181 12.74 10.99 -19.81
C ALA A 181 13.06 12.10 -18.79
N ALA A 182 12.06 12.88 -18.37
CA ALA A 182 12.20 13.94 -17.39
C ALA A 182 11.82 13.52 -15.96
N ILE A 183 11.42 12.27 -15.75
CA ILE A 183 11.08 11.77 -14.39
C ILE A 183 12.35 11.73 -13.54
N VAL A 184 12.29 12.41 -12.40
CA VAL A 184 13.34 12.49 -11.40
C VAL A 184 12.82 12.04 -10.04
N THR A 185 13.70 11.88 -9.06
CA THR A 185 13.37 11.47 -7.69
C THR A 185 12.21 12.28 -7.09
N ALA A 186 12.15 13.58 -7.33
CA ALA A 186 11.09 14.47 -6.83
C ALA A 186 9.70 14.01 -7.30
N ASN A 187 9.53 13.53 -8.53
CA ASN A 187 8.23 13.06 -9.02
C ASN A 187 7.71 11.86 -8.23
N TYR A 188 8.60 10.97 -7.78
CA TYR A 188 8.21 9.85 -6.91
C TYR A 188 7.84 10.32 -5.50
N VAL A 189 8.54 11.34 -4.99
CA VAL A 189 8.24 11.94 -3.68
C VAL A 189 6.88 12.63 -3.71
N ASP A 190 6.62 13.46 -4.73
CA ASP A 190 5.34 14.16 -4.91
C ASP A 190 4.17 13.16 -5.03
N ALA A 191 4.41 12.00 -5.64
CA ALA A 191 3.39 10.95 -5.78
C ALA A 191 3.02 10.26 -4.46
N LEU A 192 3.86 10.34 -3.40
CA LEU A 192 3.50 9.88 -2.05
C LEU A 192 2.38 10.73 -1.43
N ASP A 193 2.32 12.02 -1.73
CA ASP A 193 1.32 12.95 -1.17
C ASP A 193 -0.11 12.64 -1.64
N LEU A 194 -0.25 11.85 -2.70
CA LEU A 194 -1.55 11.37 -3.18
C LEU A 194 -2.16 10.28 -2.26
N PHE A 195 -1.36 9.68 -1.37
CA PHE A 195 -1.85 8.72 -0.40
C PHE A 195 -2.40 9.39 0.84
N LEU A 196 -3.66 9.80 0.80
CA LEU A 196 -4.35 10.49 1.88
C LEU A 196 -4.30 9.68 3.21
N ASP A 197 -4.33 10.38 4.32
CA ASP A 197 -4.42 9.80 5.68
C ASP A 197 -5.67 8.95 5.88
N THR A 198 -6.78 9.35 5.23
CA THR A 198 -8.07 8.64 5.25
C THR A 198 -8.01 7.23 4.63
N PHE A 199 -6.97 6.89 3.87
CA PHE A 199 -6.78 5.53 3.35
C PHE A 199 -6.29 4.53 4.41
N GLY A 200 -6.00 5.01 5.61
CA GLY A 200 -5.59 4.21 6.74
C GLY A 200 -4.11 3.85 6.76
N SER A 201 -3.77 2.95 7.69
CA SER A 201 -2.42 2.42 7.83
C SER A 201 -2.13 1.35 6.78
N GLY A 202 -0.85 1.04 6.58
CA GLY A 202 -0.43 0.03 5.61
C GLY A 202 1.07 0.04 5.37
N ALA A 203 1.50 -0.64 4.32
CA ALA A 203 2.87 -0.66 3.87
C ALA A 203 3.03 0.21 2.62
N VAL A 204 4.08 1.02 2.55
CA VAL A 204 4.41 1.91 1.43
C VAL A 204 5.67 1.42 0.75
N ALA A 205 5.71 1.40 -0.59
CA ALA A 205 6.89 1.09 -1.37
C ALA A 205 6.99 1.93 -2.65
N ILE A 206 8.23 2.20 -3.07
CA ILE A 206 8.57 2.78 -4.38
C ILE A 206 9.53 1.81 -5.08
N PRO A 207 9.00 0.70 -5.66
CA PRO A 207 9.82 -0.38 -6.17
C PRO A 207 10.78 0.06 -7.28
N GLY A 208 12.03 -0.43 -7.21
CA GLY A 208 13.06 -0.09 -8.17
C GLY A 208 13.72 1.26 -7.94
N GLN A 209 13.21 2.07 -7.01
CA GLN A 209 13.85 3.29 -6.53
C GLN A 209 14.54 3.03 -5.20
N ASN A 210 15.74 3.50 -5.05
CA ASN A 210 16.57 3.29 -3.86
C ASN A 210 17.44 4.53 -3.57
N GLY A 211 18.06 4.53 -2.39
CA GLY A 211 18.89 5.63 -1.92
C GLY A 211 18.21 6.55 -0.93
N SER A 212 19.00 7.33 -0.20
CA SER A 212 18.57 8.06 0.99
C SER A 212 17.41 9.01 0.72
N THR A 213 17.42 9.78 -0.36
CA THR A 213 16.35 10.75 -0.66
C THR A 213 14.96 10.09 -0.78
N ILE A 214 14.89 8.90 -1.38
CA ILE A 214 13.63 8.14 -1.52
C ILE A 214 13.23 7.54 -0.16
N TRP A 215 14.17 6.92 0.53
CA TRP A 215 13.89 6.28 1.81
C TRP A 215 13.49 7.29 2.90
N ASP A 216 14.16 8.45 2.95
CA ASP A 216 13.82 9.55 3.86
C ASP A 216 12.39 10.05 3.60
N ALA A 217 12.03 10.28 2.33
CA ALA A 217 10.67 10.71 1.97
C ALA A 217 9.61 9.65 2.34
N MET A 218 9.91 8.36 2.12
CA MET A 218 9.01 7.28 2.54
C MET A 218 8.85 7.21 4.05
N ILE A 219 9.95 7.37 4.82
CA ILE A 219 9.94 7.36 6.29
C ILE A 219 9.11 8.53 6.82
N ASP A 220 9.32 9.74 6.30
CA ASP A 220 8.57 10.93 6.71
C ASP A 220 7.08 10.82 6.39
N HIS A 221 6.75 10.31 5.19
CA HIS A 221 5.38 10.01 4.82
C HIS A 221 4.74 8.98 5.77
N CYS A 222 5.47 7.90 6.09
CA CYS A 222 4.99 6.84 6.97
C CYS A 222 4.80 7.31 8.41
N ASN A 223 5.69 8.13 8.92
CA ASN A 223 5.54 8.74 10.24
C ASN A 223 4.29 9.64 10.30
N THR A 224 4.07 10.46 9.27
CA THR A 224 2.93 11.39 9.21
C THR A 224 1.59 10.65 9.09
N ASN A 225 1.54 9.57 8.29
CA ASN A 225 0.32 8.85 7.95
C ASN A 225 0.15 7.50 8.67
N HIS A 226 0.95 7.23 9.70
CA HIS A 226 0.90 5.99 10.49
C HIS A 226 1.04 4.72 9.62
N ARG A 227 2.05 4.70 8.75
CA ARG A 227 2.37 3.63 7.80
C ARG A 227 3.77 3.08 8.05
N ILE A 228 4.16 2.04 7.28
CA ILE A 228 5.49 1.44 7.32
C ILE A 228 6.11 1.50 5.92
N ALA A 229 7.35 1.97 5.82
CA ALA A 229 8.14 1.95 4.60
C ALA A 229 8.78 0.58 4.40
N LEU A 230 8.49 -0.08 3.29
CA LEU A 230 9.19 -1.27 2.84
C LEU A 230 10.26 -0.83 1.84
N CYS A 231 11.52 -0.94 2.23
CA CYS A 231 12.65 -0.45 1.48
C CYS A 231 13.42 -1.63 0.86
N GLY A 232 13.57 -1.60 -0.46
CA GLY A 232 14.47 -2.49 -1.20
C GLY A 232 15.76 -1.78 -1.58
N PHE A 233 16.71 -2.55 -2.06
CA PHE A 233 18.00 -2.07 -2.53
C PHE A 233 18.09 -2.12 -4.05
N ALA A 234 19.19 -1.62 -4.60
CA ALA A 234 19.51 -1.79 -6.02
C ALA A 234 19.60 -3.29 -6.39
N GLU A 235 19.26 -3.62 -7.64
CA GLU A 235 19.27 -5.02 -8.10
C GLU A 235 20.64 -5.70 -7.97
N ALA A 236 21.72 -4.92 -8.15
CA ALA A 236 23.10 -5.41 -8.07
C ALA A 236 23.73 -5.25 -6.68
N GLU A 237 22.95 -4.92 -5.65
CA GLU A 237 23.47 -4.65 -4.32
C GLU A 237 24.05 -5.89 -3.66
N THR A 238 25.06 -5.68 -2.78
CA THR A 238 25.69 -6.73 -1.99
C THR A 238 25.19 -6.68 -0.54
N SER A 239 25.24 -7.81 0.16
CA SER A 239 24.84 -7.87 1.57
C SER A 239 25.64 -6.92 2.46
N ALA A 240 26.95 -6.75 2.18
CA ALA A 240 27.84 -5.86 2.94
C ALA A 240 27.48 -4.38 2.74
N ASN A 241 27.17 -3.98 1.49
CA ASN A 241 26.74 -2.61 1.22
C ASN A 241 25.36 -2.33 1.79
N ALA A 242 24.42 -3.28 1.66
CA ALA A 242 23.08 -3.16 2.27
C ALA A 242 23.16 -2.88 3.78
N ILE A 243 24.03 -3.59 4.52
CA ILE A 243 24.30 -3.33 5.94
C ILE A 243 24.84 -1.91 6.15
N THR A 244 25.78 -1.48 5.30
CA THR A 244 26.39 -0.15 5.41
C THR A 244 25.38 0.97 5.16
N GLU A 245 24.50 0.82 4.17
CA GLU A 245 23.44 1.79 3.87
C GLU A 245 22.42 1.89 5.02
N VAL A 246 21.96 0.77 5.56
CA VAL A 246 21.00 0.77 6.68
C VAL A 246 21.62 1.31 7.96
N ALA A 247 22.92 1.14 8.17
CA ALA A 247 23.61 1.69 9.34
C ALA A 247 23.46 3.22 9.47
N ALA A 248 23.28 3.94 8.37
CA ALA A 248 23.02 5.38 8.38
C ALA A 248 21.67 5.75 9.01
N TYR A 249 20.73 4.81 9.07
CA TYR A 249 19.38 5.01 9.62
C TYR A 249 19.26 4.63 11.09
N ALA A 250 20.30 4.05 11.68
CA ALA A 250 20.28 3.55 13.07
C ALA A 250 19.76 4.59 14.07
N ASP A 251 20.30 5.81 13.98
CA ASP A 251 19.98 6.96 14.84
C ASP A 251 19.10 8.00 14.14
N ALA A 252 18.63 7.72 12.91
CA ALA A 252 17.80 8.67 12.17
C ALA A 252 16.39 8.78 12.82
N ALA A 253 15.83 9.98 12.78
CA ALA A 253 14.49 10.22 13.28
C ALA A 253 13.48 9.36 12.50
N ASN A 254 12.50 8.80 13.20
CA ASN A 254 11.41 7.99 12.65
C ASN A 254 11.86 6.70 11.93
N SER A 255 13.11 6.26 12.13
CA SER A 255 13.66 5.05 11.50
C SER A 255 12.92 3.76 11.88
N GLU A 256 12.16 3.77 12.99
CA GLU A 256 11.26 2.71 13.39
C GLU A 256 10.11 2.47 12.41
N HIS A 257 9.81 3.44 11.53
CA HIS A 257 8.82 3.30 10.45
C HIS A 257 9.37 2.60 9.20
N ALA A 258 10.66 2.26 9.14
CA ALA A 258 11.28 1.60 7.99
C ALA A 258 11.72 0.17 8.27
N ALA A 259 11.56 -0.69 7.26
CA ALA A 259 12.12 -2.03 7.23
C ALA A 259 12.78 -2.28 5.86
N PHE A 260 14.04 -2.71 5.88
CA PHE A 260 14.85 -2.97 4.69
C PHE A 260 14.92 -4.46 4.39
N PHE A 261 14.76 -4.85 3.11
CA PHE A 261 14.69 -6.25 2.68
C PHE A 261 15.70 -6.55 1.57
N TYR A 262 16.41 -7.67 1.69
CA TYR A 262 17.42 -8.14 0.76
C TYR A 262 17.38 -9.67 0.63
N PRO A 263 17.64 -10.27 -0.54
CA PRO A 263 17.89 -9.69 -1.87
C PRO A 263 16.62 -9.58 -2.72
N TRP A 264 16.78 -9.25 -4.01
CA TRP A 264 15.74 -9.31 -5.02
C TRP A 264 15.22 -10.73 -5.21
N VAL A 265 13.95 -10.84 -5.57
CA VAL A 265 13.24 -12.10 -5.78
C VAL A 265 13.00 -12.39 -7.25
N GLN A 266 12.93 -13.66 -7.60
CA GLN A 266 12.63 -14.12 -8.95
C GLN A 266 11.16 -14.52 -9.04
N ILE A 267 10.47 -14.03 -10.06
CA ILE A 267 9.08 -14.38 -10.39
C ILE A 267 8.95 -14.84 -11.83
N GLU A 268 7.87 -15.53 -12.15
CA GLU A 268 7.41 -15.75 -13.52
C GLU A 268 6.36 -14.70 -13.86
N ARG A 269 6.75 -13.64 -14.58
CA ARG A 269 5.87 -12.54 -14.96
C ARG A 269 4.80 -12.97 -15.96
N ALA A 270 5.19 -13.81 -16.91
CA ALA A 270 4.32 -14.42 -17.92
C ALA A 270 4.85 -15.82 -18.21
N GLN A 271 4.07 -16.64 -18.89
CA GLN A 271 4.44 -18.02 -19.21
C GLN A 271 5.89 -18.15 -19.73
N ASN A 272 6.75 -18.81 -18.98
CA ASN A 272 8.18 -19.00 -19.24
C ASN A 272 9.02 -17.69 -19.31
N VAL A 273 8.52 -16.56 -18.80
CA VAL A 273 9.25 -15.29 -18.72
C VAL A 273 9.61 -15.00 -17.28
N LEU A 274 10.84 -15.36 -16.91
CA LEU A 274 11.39 -15.08 -15.59
C LEU A 274 11.95 -13.67 -15.51
N MET A 275 11.75 -13.00 -14.38
CA MET A 275 12.35 -11.71 -14.07
C MET A 275 12.72 -11.59 -12.59
N TYR A 276 13.62 -10.68 -12.28
CA TYR A 276 13.92 -10.28 -10.92
C TYR A 276 13.22 -8.96 -10.60
N ILE A 277 12.65 -8.90 -9.40
CA ILE A 277 12.04 -7.69 -8.84
C ILE A 277 12.54 -7.47 -7.41
N SER A 278 12.48 -6.26 -6.94
CA SER A 278 12.69 -5.95 -5.52
C SER A 278 11.58 -6.58 -4.66
N PRO A 279 11.82 -6.88 -3.37
CA PRO A 279 10.96 -7.82 -2.64
C PRO A 279 9.68 -7.21 -2.05
N GLU A 280 9.42 -5.90 -2.21
CA GLU A 280 8.39 -5.17 -1.45
C GLU A 280 6.99 -5.74 -1.64
N GLY A 281 6.59 -6.08 -2.88
CA GLY A 281 5.25 -6.66 -3.14
C GLY A 281 5.03 -8.01 -2.45
N TYR A 282 6.06 -8.87 -2.46
CA TYR A 282 6.04 -10.13 -1.72
C TYR A 282 5.93 -9.90 -0.21
N VAL A 283 6.77 -9.00 0.33
CA VAL A 283 6.79 -8.66 1.76
C VAL A 283 5.45 -8.05 2.18
N ALA A 284 4.92 -7.11 1.40
CA ALA A 284 3.63 -6.48 1.66
C ALA A 284 2.48 -7.49 1.71
N ALA A 285 2.49 -8.50 0.81
CA ALA A 285 1.49 -9.56 0.81
C ALA A 285 1.55 -10.42 2.07
N LYS A 286 2.77 -10.85 2.48
CA LYS A 286 2.94 -11.65 3.70
C LYS A 286 2.61 -10.86 4.96
N ARG A 287 2.92 -9.55 4.97
CA ARG A 287 2.48 -8.62 6.01
C ARG A 287 0.95 -8.56 6.10
N ALA A 288 0.29 -8.32 4.97
CA ALA A 288 -1.17 -8.26 4.91
C ALA A 288 -1.82 -9.55 5.40
N ALA A 289 -1.31 -10.71 4.98
CA ALA A 289 -1.80 -12.02 5.41
C ALA A 289 -1.60 -12.24 6.93
N ALA A 290 -0.46 -11.86 7.50
CA ALA A 290 -0.20 -11.97 8.94
C ALA A 290 -1.14 -11.08 9.76
N GLN A 291 -1.32 -9.82 9.33
CA GLN A 291 -2.21 -8.88 10.00
C GLN A 291 -3.68 -9.29 9.93
N ASN A 292 -4.15 -9.76 8.78
CA ASN A 292 -5.54 -10.22 8.62
C ASN A 292 -5.83 -11.50 9.41
N SER A 293 -4.83 -12.38 9.59
CA SER A 293 -5.03 -13.67 10.28
C SER A 293 -4.85 -13.59 11.80
N VAL A 294 -3.95 -12.73 12.29
CA VAL A 294 -3.58 -12.65 13.71
C VAL A 294 -3.67 -11.24 14.25
N GLY A 295 -3.02 -10.28 13.57
CA GLY A 295 -2.97 -8.88 13.97
C GLY A 295 -1.59 -8.22 13.73
N PRO A 296 -1.48 -6.90 13.93
CA PRO A 296 -0.27 -6.13 13.60
C PRO A 296 0.96 -6.49 14.45
N TRP A 297 0.78 -7.14 15.58
CA TRP A 297 1.89 -7.64 16.42
C TRP A 297 2.53 -8.93 15.90
N GLN A 298 1.94 -9.57 14.87
CA GLN A 298 2.44 -10.82 14.34
C GLN A 298 3.51 -10.58 13.28
N PRO A 299 4.76 -11.06 13.49
CA PRO A 299 5.78 -11.00 12.45
C PRO A 299 5.39 -11.82 11.22
N TYR A 300 5.64 -11.25 10.08
CA TYR A 300 5.45 -11.87 8.77
C TYR A 300 6.76 -12.54 8.30
N ALA A 301 7.38 -13.34 9.18
CA ALA A 301 8.64 -14.04 8.96
C ALA A 301 8.53 -15.55 9.24
N GLY A 302 9.54 -16.31 8.87
CA GLY A 302 9.62 -17.75 9.08
C GLY A 302 8.61 -18.53 8.22
N LEU A 303 7.96 -19.54 8.79
CA LEU A 303 6.99 -20.40 8.08
C LEU A 303 5.78 -19.64 7.54
N ARG A 304 5.37 -18.56 8.20
CA ARG A 304 4.20 -17.75 7.78
C ARG A 304 4.44 -16.97 6.50
N SER A 305 5.72 -16.74 6.16
CA SER A 305 6.12 -16.02 4.95
C SER A 305 6.50 -16.92 3.78
N GLU A 306 6.16 -18.22 3.82
CA GLU A 306 6.47 -19.12 2.71
C GLU A 306 5.87 -18.62 1.40
N ALA A 307 6.72 -18.47 0.37
CA ALA A 307 6.33 -17.99 -0.93
C ALA A 307 5.52 -19.03 -1.71
N SER A 308 4.47 -18.58 -2.37
CA SER A 308 3.66 -19.38 -3.30
C SER A 308 3.94 -19.04 -4.77
N PHE A 309 4.18 -17.78 -5.07
CA PHE A 309 4.41 -17.24 -6.41
C PHE A 309 5.89 -16.93 -6.67
N VAL A 310 6.62 -16.45 -5.65
CA VAL A 310 8.06 -16.18 -5.76
C VAL A 310 8.83 -17.51 -5.86
N LEU A 311 9.62 -17.65 -6.94
CA LEU A 311 10.31 -18.88 -7.30
C LEU A 311 11.70 -19.02 -6.69
N GLY A 312 12.41 -17.89 -6.50
CA GLY A 312 13.80 -17.90 -6.06
C GLY A 312 14.32 -16.54 -5.64
N LEU A 313 15.61 -16.48 -5.38
CA LEU A 313 16.33 -15.26 -4.99
C LEU A 313 17.44 -14.98 -6.01
N LYS A 314 17.72 -13.72 -6.26
CA LYS A 314 18.83 -13.30 -7.11
C LYS A 314 20.19 -13.70 -6.49
N THR A 315 20.29 -13.56 -5.17
CA THR A 315 21.50 -13.91 -4.41
C THR A 315 21.14 -14.92 -3.33
N ALA A 316 21.85 -16.04 -3.28
CA ALA A 316 21.65 -17.04 -2.24
C ALA A 316 22.22 -16.55 -0.90
N ILE A 317 21.41 -16.60 0.15
CA ILE A 317 21.79 -16.15 1.49
C ILE A 317 22.05 -17.36 2.38
N SER A 318 23.31 -17.52 2.81
CA SER A 318 23.71 -18.53 3.79
C SER A 318 23.22 -18.14 5.20
N LYS A 319 23.29 -19.07 6.16
CA LYS A 319 22.95 -18.74 7.55
C LYS A 319 23.84 -17.62 8.09
N ALA A 320 25.15 -17.70 7.89
CA ALA A 320 26.09 -16.69 8.40
C ALA A 320 25.81 -15.30 7.81
N VAL A 321 25.62 -15.19 6.49
CA VAL A 321 25.26 -13.91 5.86
C VAL A 321 23.90 -13.41 6.34
N GLY A 322 22.96 -14.32 6.61
CA GLY A 322 21.65 -13.95 7.17
C GLY A 322 21.75 -13.42 8.60
N ASP A 323 22.63 -14.00 9.41
CA ASP A 323 22.91 -13.54 10.78
C ASP A 323 23.58 -12.12 10.75
N ASP A 324 24.56 -11.90 9.83
CA ASP A 324 25.19 -10.59 9.62
C ASP A 324 24.16 -9.53 9.16
N LEU A 325 23.25 -9.89 8.26
CA LEU A 325 22.17 -9.02 7.80
C LEU A 325 21.23 -8.63 8.94
N ASP A 326 20.82 -9.59 9.78
CA ASP A 326 19.96 -9.32 10.94
C ASP A 326 20.65 -8.39 11.94
N GLU A 327 21.94 -8.61 12.25
CA GLU A 327 22.72 -7.71 13.08
C GLU A 327 22.80 -6.30 12.49
N GLY A 328 22.91 -6.23 11.14
CA GLY A 328 22.89 -4.97 10.38
C GLY A 328 21.49 -4.37 10.16
N ARG A 329 20.43 -4.91 10.79
CA ARG A 329 19.02 -4.47 10.65
C ARG A 329 18.45 -4.59 9.23
N VAL A 330 18.98 -5.50 8.43
CA VAL A 330 18.48 -5.86 7.11
C VAL A 330 17.74 -7.19 7.19
N ASN A 331 16.49 -7.21 6.76
CA ASN A 331 15.66 -8.41 6.77
C ASN A 331 16.02 -9.32 5.59
N ALA A 332 16.67 -10.43 5.87
CA ALA A 332 17.11 -11.37 4.86
C ALA A 332 15.94 -12.18 4.30
N LEU A 333 15.89 -12.35 2.97
CA LEU A 333 15.11 -13.40 2.33
C LEU A 333 16.01 -14.63 2.14
N ARG A 334 15.48 -15.80 2.46
CA ARG A 334 16.25 -17.05 2.40
C ARG A 334 15.45 -18.18 1.77
N VAL A 335 16.14 -19.08 1.09
CA VAL A 335 15.54 -20.34 0.64
C VAL A 335 15.73 -21.38 1.74
N ILE A 336 14.63 -21.83 2.33
CA ILE A 336 14.62 -22.83 3.39
C ILE A 336 13.66 -23.95 2.99
N ASN A 337 14.17 -25.19 2.95
CA ASN A 337 13.45 -26.37 2.47
C ASN A 337 12.86 -26.18 1.05
N GLY A 338 13.61 -25.51 0.17
CA GLY A 338 13.22 -25.29 -1.23
C GLY A 338 12.18 -24.17 -1.45
N ARG A 339 11.85 -23.41 -0.41
CA ARG A 339 10.91 -22.29 -0.51
C ARG A 339 11.55 -20.98 -0.05
N VAL A 340 11.23 -19.90 -0.74
CA VAL A 340 11.62 -18.55 -0.32
C VAL A 340 10.81 -18.14 0.91
N ARG A 341 11.49 -17.57 1.89
CA ARG A 341 10.87 -17.03 3.12
C ARG A 341 11.57 -15.76 3.56
N ILE A 342 10.82 -14.88 4.18
CA ILE A 342 11.36 -13.75 4.92
C ILE A 342 11.93 -14.29 6.23
N TYR A 343 13.18 -13.94 6.54
CA TYR A 343 13.89 -14.43 7.71
C TYR A 343 14.49 -13.27 8.51
N GLY A 344 13.63 -12.32 8.87
CA GLY A 344 13.89 -11.12 9.66
C GLY A 344 12.61 -10.33 9.87
N ALA A 345 12.56 -9.55 10.91
CA ALA A 345 11.44 -8.66 11.26
C ALA A 345 11.95 -7.37 11.91
N ARG A 346 13.16 -6.95 11.55
CA ARG A 346 13.85 -5.79 12.15
C ARG A 346 13.30 -4.49 11.57
N SER A 347 13.18 -3.46 12.43
CA SER A 347 13.11 -2.08 11.97
C SER A 347 14.53 -1.56 11.69
N ALA A 348 14.63 -0.38 11.08
CA ALA A 348 15.92 0.28 10.87
C ALA A 348 16.47 0.95 12.15
N SER A 349 15.64 1.15 13.18
CA SER A 349 16.01 1.81 14.42
C SER A 349 17.03 1.02 15.25
N ASN A 350 17.92 1.72 15.94
CA ASN A 350 18.82 1.15 16.95
C ASN A 350 18.20 1.05 18.35
N ASP A 351 16.95 1.48 18.54
CA ASP A 351 16.24 1.27 19.81
C ASP A 351 15.85 -0.21 19.98
N GLU A 352 16.83 -1.01 20.41
CA GLU A 352 16.68 -2.46 20.61
C GLU A 352 15.67 -2.82 21.71
N VAL A 353 15.26 -1.85 22.52
CA VAL A 353 14.33 -2.06 23.64
C VAL A 353 12.87 -1.89 23.19
N ASN A 354 12.59 -0.83 22.44
CA ASN A 354 11.22 -0.47 22.08
C ASN A 354 10.88 -0.83 20.62
N PHE A 355 11.84 -0.66 19.70
CA PHE A 355 11.62 -0.73 18.26
C PHE A 355 12.53 -1.71 17.52
N ARG A 356 13.09 -2.71 18.23
CA ARG A 356 13.87 -3.78 17.58
C ARG A 356 13.11 -4.40 16.41
N TYR A 357 11.84 -4.69 16.61
CA TYR A 357 10.98 -5.30 15.60
C TYR A 357 10.02 -4.29 15.01
N ILE A 358 9.86 -4.33 13.68
CA ILE A 358 8.94 -3.46 12.94
C ILE A 358 7.48 -3.60 13.43
N THR A 359 7.11 -4.77 13.95
CA THR A 359 5.77 -5.02 14.50
C THR A 359 5.42 -4.17 15.71
N ALA A 360 6.41 -3.63 16.43
CA ALA A 360 6.17 -2.69 17.52
C ALA A 360 5.59 -1.38 16.96
N GLN A 361 6.20 -0.83 15.91
CA GLN A 361 5.70 0.38 15.25
C GLN A 361 4.39 0.12 14.50
N GLU A 362 4.22 -1.03 13.86
CA GLU A 362 2.95 -1.42 13.24
C GLU A 362 1.80 -1.46 14.25
N MET A 363 2.07 -1.95 15.45
CA MET A 363 1.08 -1.97 16.53
C MET A 363 0.70 -0.56 16.99
N LEU A 364 1.68 0.35 17.12
CA LEU A 364 1.41 1.75 17.46
C LEU A 364 0.57 2.41 16.36
N ASN A 365 0.95 2.26 15.10
CA ASN A 365 0.21 2.80 13.95
C ASN A 365 -1.24 2.31 13.95
N TYR A 366 -1.45 1.00 14.12
CA TYR A 366 -2.78 0.41 14.20
C TYR A 366 -3.61 1.01 15.34
N VAL A 367 -3.06 1.10 16.55
CA VAL A 367 -3.77 1.65 17.71
C VAL A 367 -4.15 3.11 17.50
N VAL A 368 -3.27 3.92 16.89
CA VAL A 368 -3.56 5.34 16.62
C VAL A 368 -4.71 5.47 15.62
N VAL A 369 -4.62 4.80 14.48
CA VAL A 369 -5.65 4.87 13.41
C VAL A 369 -7.00 4.36 13.90
N GLU A 370 -7.03 3.23 14.58
CA GLU A 370 -8.27 2.66 15.14
C GLU A 370 -8.85 3.52 16.26
N ALA A 371 -8.00 4.12 17.12
CA ALA A 371 -8.47 5.03 18.16
C ALA A 371 -9.12 6.29 17.54
N GLN A 372 -8.52 6.85 16.50
CA GLN A 372 -9.10 7.99 15.78
C GLN A 372 -10.46 7.62 15.18
N ALA A 373 -10.55 6.51 14.47
CA ALA A 373 -11.79 6.02 13.86
C ALA A 373 -12.90 5.77 14.90
N GLN A 374 -12.56 5.19 16.06
CA GLN A 374 -13.53 4.90 17.12
C GLN A 374 -13.96 6.13 17.92
N LEU A 375 -13.20 7.21 17.89
CA LEU A 375 -13.52 8.44 18.61
C LEU A 375 -14.19 9.51 17.74
N GLU A 376 -14.25 9.31 16.42
CA GLU A 376 -14.76 10.31 15.45
C GLU A 376 -16.17 10.80 15.79
N ASP A 377 -17.08 9.90 16.17
CA ASP A 377 -18.45 10.25 16.53
C ASP A 377 -18.60 10.94 17.91
N LEU A 378 -17.52 10.98 18.70
CA LEU A 378 -17.46 11.74 19.95
C LEU A 378 -16.97 13.19 19.72
N VAL A 379 -16.44 13.50 18.54
CA VAL A 379 -16.05 14.86 18.16
C VAL A 379 -17.31 15.75 18.15
N PHE A 380 -17.18 16.97 18.67
CA PHE A 380 -18.31 17.90 18.92
C PHE A 380 -19.31 17.46 20.01
N SER A 381 -19.04 16.40 20.76
CA SER A 381 -19.86 16.05 21.92
C SER A 381 -19.68 17.06 23.05
N THR A 382 -20.74 17.27 23.85
CA THR A 382 -20.73 18.23 24.96
C THR A 382 -19.80 17.76 26.08
N ILE A 383 -18.91 18.64 26.53
CA ILE A 383 -18.07 18.42 27.69
C ILE A 383 -18.88 18.84 28.93
N ASP A 384 -19.36 17.88 29.69
CA ASP A 384 -20.13 18.11 30.91
C ASP A 384 -19.26 17.96 32.18
N GLY A 385 -19.66 18.61 33.26
CA GLY A 385 -19.00 18.49 34.58
C GLY A 385 -19.17 17.12 35.26
N ARG A 386 -19.92 16.19 34.65
CA ARG A 386 -20.11 14.82 35.14
C ARG A 386 -19.07 13.85 34.59
N GLN A 387 -18.17 14.33 33.74
CA GLN A 387 -17.12 13.52 33.08
C GLN A 387 -17.68 12.40 32.18
N THR A 388 -18.92 12.57 31.66
CA THR A 388 -19.56 11.56 30.80
C THR A 388 -18.73 11.30 29.55
N LEU A 389 -18.23 12.37 28.90
CA LEU A 389 -17.40 12.26 27.71
C LEU A 389 -16.06 11.57 28.01
N PHE A 390 -15.42 11.87 29.17
CA PHE A 390 -14.18 11.16 29.58
C PHE A 390 -14.41 9.68 29.75
N SER A 391 -15.52 9.28 30.35
CA SER A 391 -15.88 7.88 30.56
C SER A 391 -16.13 7.18 29.23
N ASN A 392 -16.80 7.85 28.28
CA ASN A 392 -17.06 7.31 26.93
C ASN A 392 -15.75 7.11 26.16
N VAL A 393 -14.87 8.12 26.12
CA VAL A 393 -13.55 8.03 25.47
C VAL A 393 -12.75 6.88 26.08
N LYS A 394 -12.66 6.81 27.43
CA LYS A 394 -11.92 5.76 28.13
C LYS A 394 -12.48 4.37 27.82
N SER A 395 -13.80 4.22 27.83
CA SER A 395 -14.46 2.94 27.54
C SER A 395 -14.18 2.45 26.12
N ARG A 396 -14.25 3.33 25.11
CA ARG A 396 -13.97 2.97 23.73
C ARG A 396 -12.53 2.54 23.52
N LEU A 397 -11.58 3.31 24.07
CA LEU A 397 -10.16 2.96 23.98
C LEU A 397 -9.82 1.66 24.73
N THR A 398 -10.50 1.39 25.85
CA THR A 398 -10.36 0.10 26.56
C THR A 398 -10.94 -1.03 25.71
N ASN A 399 -12.09 -0.83 25.08
CA ASN A 399 -12.73 -1.82 24.20
C ASN A 399 -11.89 -2.09 22.92
N LEU A 400 -11.08 -1.15 22.47
CA LEU A 400 -10.11 -1.35 21.41
C LEU A 400 -8.95 -2.24 21.87
N LEU A 401 -8.38 -1.96 23.06
CA LEU A 401 -7.15 -2.60 23.51
C LEU A 401 -7.37 -4.00 24.13
N ASP A 402 -8.54 -4.24 24.74
CA ASP A 402 -8.81 -5.48 25.45
C ASP A 402 -8.84 -6.73 24.54
N PRO A 403 -9.45 -6.71 23.34
CA PRO A 403 -9.35 -7.81 22.37
C PRO A 403 -7.92 -8.11 21.94
N ILE A 404 -7.10 -7.06 21.72
CA ILE A 404 -5.69 -7.20 21.34
C ILE A 404 -4.91 -7.90 22.45
N ARG A 405 -5.14 -7.51 23.71
CA ARG A 405 -4.57 -8.16 24.87
C ARG A 405 -4.96 -9.64 24.95
N VAL A 406 -6.25 -9.96 24.81
CA VAL A 406 -6.74 -11.35 24.84
C VAL A 406 -6.13 -12.19 23.72
N ALA A 407 -5.89 -11.59 22.56
CA ALA A 407 -5.23 -12.25 21.43
C ALA A 407 -3.70 -12.38 21.60
N GLY A 408 -3.13 -11.87 22.71
CA GLY A 408 -1.70 -11.98 23.01
C GLY A 408 -0.82 -10.89 22.37
N GLY A 409 -1.42 -9.84 21.78
CA GLY A 409 -0.68 -8.72 21.19
C GLY A 409 -0.05 -7.77 22.20
N LEU A 410 -0.55 -7.78 23.46
CA LEU A 410 -0.02 -6.98 24.55
C LEU A 410 0.57 -7.87 25.65
N TYR A 411 1.75 -7.49 26.14
CA TYR A 411 2.49 -8.25 27.15
C TYR A 411 1.95 -7.94 28.55
N GLU A 412 1.16 -8.88 29.10
CA GLU A 412 0.64 -8.84 30.47
C GLU A 412 1.73 -9.21 31.48
N ALA A 413 1.67 -8.66 32.68
CA ALA A 413 2.54 -9.08 33.78
C ALA A 413 1.74 -9.82 34.87
N PHE A 414 2.34 -10.89 35.39
CA PHE A 414 1.80 -11.71 36.45
C PHE A 414 2.81 -11.76 37.60
N ASP A 415 2.30 -11.89 38.81
CA ASP A 415 3.15 -12.17 39.99
C ASP A 415 3.54 -13.65 40.01
N ASN A 416 4.39 -14.01 40.97
CA ASN A 416 4.86 -15.37 41.18
C ASN A 416 3.77 -16.37 41.67
N THR A 417 2.57 -15.87 41.96
CA THR A 417 1.39 -16.70 42.27
C THR A 417 0.46 -16.89 41.09
N GLY A 418 0.79 -16.32 39.91
CA GLY A 418 -0.03 -16.36 38.70
C GLY A 418 -1.15 -15.33 38.68
N ARG A 419 -1.19 -14.39 39.64
CA ARG A 419 -2.15 -13.30 39.61
C ARG A 419 -1.67 -12.20 38.67
N ARG A 420 -2.55 -11.73 37.79
CA ARG A 420 -2.25 -10.61 36.91
C ARG A 420 -2.08 -9.31 37.68
N ILE A 421 -0.96 -8.63 37.47
CA ILE A 421 -0.61 -7.35 38.10
C ILE A 421 -0.65 -6.20 37.06
N ASP A 422 -0.59 -6.48 35.76
CA ASP A 422 -0.59 -5.49 34.71
C ASP A 422 -1.26 -6.07 33.45
N TYR A 423 -2.13 -5.30 32.79
CA TYR A 423 -2.84 -5.67 31.57
C TYR A 423 -2.00 -5.48 30.29
N GLY A 424 -0.78 -4.96 30.38
CA GLY A 424 0.04 -4.58 29.23
C GLY A 424 -0.40 -3.30 28.53
N TYR A 425 -1.43 -2.63 29.06
CA TYR A 425 -1.86 -1.32 28.58
C TYR A 425 -2.45 -0.44 29.69
N SER A 426 -2.46 0.87 29.45
CA SER A 426 -3.12 1.85 30.30
C SER A 426 -3.85 2.88 29.45
N VAL A 427 -5.04 3.31 29.89
CA VAL A 427 -5.82 4.38 29.29
C VAL A 427 -6.11 5.43 30.35
N VAL A 428 -5.56 6.63 30.17
CA VAL A 428 -5.72 7.76 31.08
C VAL A 428 -6.52 8.85 30.39
N VAL A 429 -7.72 9.15 30.93
CA VAL A 429 -8.56 10.27 30.53
C VAL A 429 -9.12 10.84 31.83
N ASN A 430 -8.53 11.92 32.33
CA ASN A 430 -8.90 12.53 33.60
C ASN A 430 -8.58 14.01 33.62
N GLU A 431 -8.96 14.71 34.69
CA GLU A 431 -8.74 16.14 34.86
C GLU A 431 -7.25 16.52 34.99
N ALA A 432 -6.38 15.60 35.42
CA ALA A 432 -4.95 15.89 35.56
C ALA A 432 -4.28 16.17 34.21
N ILE A 433 -4.74 15.50 33.14
CA ILE A 433 -4.26 15.74 31.75
C ILE A 433 -5.19 16.65 30.95
N ASN A 434 -6.37 17.03 31.50
CA ASN A 434 -7.40 17.87 30.88
C ASN A 434 -7.81 18.98 31.84
N PRO A 435 -6.95 19.98 32.11
CA PRO A 435 -7.32 21.11 32.97
C PRO A 435 -8.46 21.93 32.37
N VAL A 436 -9.25 22.58 33.21
CA VAL A 436 -10.45 23.34 32.82
C VAL A 436 -10.17 24.36 31.70
N SER A 437 -8.99 24.97 31.67
CA SER A 437 -8.56 25.90 30.61
C SER A 437 -8.51 25.26 29.23
N GLN A 438 -8.14 24.00 29.12
CA GLN A 438 -8.13 23.24 27.85
C GLN A 438 -9.54 22.79 27.47
N LEU A 439 -10.32 22.33 28.46
CA LEU A 439 -11.72 21.94 28.24
C LEU A 439 -12.57 23.12 27.75
N ALA A 440 -12.30 24.34 28.25
CA ALA A 440 -12.95 25.58 27.78
C ALA A 440 -12.60 25.88 26.30
N GLY A 441 -11.44 25.42 25.84
CA GLY A 441 -11.02 25.50 24.42
C GLY A 441 -11.51 24.32 23.57
N GLY A 442 -12.33 23.41 24.12
CA GLY A 442 -12.87 22.25 23.40
C GLY A 442 -11.89 21.10 23.21
N LEU A 443 -10.72 21.09 23.87
CA LEU A 443 -9.71 20.05 23.73
C LEU A 443 -9.82 19.01 24.84
N ILE A 444 -9.98 17.72 24.45
CA ILE A 444 -9.85 16.57 25.32
C ILE A 444 -8.64 15.74 24.89
N ARG A 445 -7.81 15.36 25.86
CA ARG A 445 -6.66 14.48 25.68
C ARG A 445 -6.90 13.13 26.32
N ALA A 446 -6.59 12.08 25.59
CA ALA A 446 -6.44 10.72 26.11
C ALA A 446 -4.97 10.32 26.00
N LYS A 447 -4.45 9.62 27.01
CA LYS A 447 -3.11 9.02 26.95
C LYS A 447 -3.26 7.51 26.99
N ILE A 448 -2.74 6.85 25.96
CA ILE A 448 -2.64 5.40 25.88
C ILE A 448 -1.19 5.01 26.09
N GLY A 449 -0.94 4.05 26.96
CA GLY A 449 0.35 3.37 27.06
C GLY A 449 0.14 1.90 26.74
N ILE A 450 0.97 1.32 25.87
CA ILE A 450 0.92 -0.10 25.52
C ILE A 450 2.29 -0.74 25.69
N ARG A 451 2.30 -2.01 26.05
CA ARG A 451 3.48 -2.87 26.05
C ARG A 451 3.23 -3.98 25.04
N VAL A 452 3.84 -3.85 23.87
CA VAL A 452 3.69 -4.81 22.77
C VAL A 452 4.40 -6.11 23.14
N SER A 453 3.80 -7.25 22.83
CA SER A 453 4.42 -8.56 23.03
C SER A 453 5.66 -8.70 22.15
N SER A 454 6.75 -9.19 22.72
CA SER A 454 8.00 -9.40 21.99
C SER A 454 7.94 -10.62 21.08
N VAL A 455 8.85 -10.68 20.12
CA VAL A 455 8.99 -11.76 19.14
C VAL A 455 10.07 -12.72 19.59
N GLY A 456 9.81 -14.02 19.52
CA GLY A 456 10.83 -15.06 19.72
C GLY A 456 11.54 -15.36 18.41
N ASP A 457 12.63 -14.65 18.12
CA ASP A 457 13.43 -14.81 16.89
C ASP A 457 14.51 -15.90 17.01
N GLN A 458 14.93 -16.22 18.23
CA GLN A 458 15.96 -17.22 18.49
C GLN A 458 15.48 -18.25 19.52
N ILE A 459 15.68 -19.53 19.21
CA ILE A 459 15.44 -20.64 20.13
C ILE A 459 16.74 -21.43 20.26
N GLU A 460 17.33 -21.44 21.44
CA GLU A 460 18.53 -22.19 21.72
C GLU A 460 18.17 -23.53 22.38
N VAL A 461 18.62 -24.63 21.77
CA VAL A 461 18.39 -25.98 22.29
C VAL A 461 19.71 -26.62 22.66
N ALA A 462 19.94 -26.81 23.93
CA ALA A 462 21.09 -27.58 24.44
C ALA A 462 20.72 -29.06 24.58
N VAL A 463 21.41 -29.91 23.86
CA VAL A 463 21.26 -31.38 23.96
C VAL A 463 22.50 -31.97 24.59
N THR A 464 22.34 -32.58 25.76
CA THR A 464 23.43 -33.28 26.49
C THR A 464 23.24 -34.77 26.39
N LYS A 465 24.30 -35.48 26.00
CA LYS A 465 24.31 -36.94 26.05
C LYS A 465 24.54 -37.40 27.49
N SER A 466 23.53 -38.00 28.10
CA SER A 466 23.67 -38.63 29.42
C SER A 466 24.39 -39.98 29.33
N ASN A 467 25.15 -40.33 30.36
CA ASN A 467 25.73 -41.67 30.50
C ASN A 467 24.59 -42.67 30.77
N LEU A 468 24.78 -43.95 30.36
CA LEU A 468 23.78 -45.01 30.53
C LEU A 468 23.39 -45.27 32.01
N THR A 469 24.21 -44.85 32.93
CA THR A 469 23.98 -45.00 34.37
C THR A 469 23.47 -43.73 35.09
N ALA A 470 23.34 -42.59 34.34
CA ALA A 470 22.85 -41.34 34.90
C ALA A 470 21.36 -41.18 34.63
N SER A 471 20.64 -40.67 35.64
CA SER A 471 19.24 -40.25 35.44
C SER A 471 19.16 -39.11 34.41
N VAL A 472 18.27 -39.21 33.46
CA VAL A 472 17.94 -38.11 32.54
C VAL A 472 17.03 -37.17 33.34
N VAL A 473 17.54 -35.98 33.69
CA VAL A 473 16.77 -34.90 34.34
C VAL A 473 16.21 -34.01 33.27
#